data_8778b0881d047108c82b9c7a0efb35ab
#
_entry.id   8778b0881d047108c82b9c7a0efb35ab
#
_cell.length_a   1.000
_cell.length_b   1.000
_cell.length_c   1.000
_cell.angle_alpha   90.00
_cell.angle_beta   90.00
_cell.angle_gamma   90.00
#
_symmetry.space_group_name_H-M   'P 1'
#
loop_
_entity.id
_entity.type
_entity.pdbx_description
1 polymer ?
#
loop_
_entity_poly.entity_id
_entity_poly.type
_entity_poly.pdbx_seq_one_letter_code
_entity_poly.pdbx_strand_id
1 'polypeptide(L)'
;MKKIGVLYGQERSFPLQLVERINSKNVKGITAESVLVEEVMQNKTAGYSVILDRISQDVPFYRAFLKNAAATGTAVLNNPFWWSADEKFFNNVLAEQIGVPVPKTALLPSVNHPTDTTSESFTNLKYPIDWEKLFEYIGGFPAYMKPYAGGGWKSVYKVENQDDVLKAYHETDQLVMMLQEGIEFDSYFRCYCIGGKDVKIMHYEPRNQPHLRYDAHFDVDKKLLKTIKDYTLKINKALGYDFNTCEFAVRDGIPYAIDFCNPAPDAAANSVGEENFEWVVETMANYMIARAKSQKDGQLNLTWGSFINDAVASPKKAKTTRKKTVKTTS
;
A
#
# COMPACT_ATOMS: atom_id res chain seq x y z
N MET A 1 -1.93 32.89 -1.39
CA MET A 1 -1.06 32.06 -2.21
C MET A 1 -1.01 30.69 -1.53
N LYS A 2 -1.21 29.59 -2.27
CA LYS A 2 -1.22 28.23 -1.72
C LYS A 2 0.13 27.57 -1.98
N LYS A 3 0.73 27.03 -0.92
CA LYS A 3 2.03 26.42 -0.95
C LYS A 3 1.88 24.90 -0.88
N ILE A 4 2.57 24.18 -1.77
CA ILE A 4 2.66 22.73 -1.82
C ILE A 4 4.03 22.32 -1.32
N GLY A 5 4.10 21.41 -0.34
CA GLY A 5 5.33 20.86 0.21
C GLY A 5 5.56 19.42 -0.23
N VAL A 6 6.82 19.05 -0.44
CA VAL A 6 7.25 17.65 -0.58
C VAL A 6 8.23 17.35 0.54
N LEU A 7 7.86 16.43 1.44
CA LEU A 7 8.67 16.00 2.58
C LEU A 7 9.31 14.65 2.25
N TYR A 8 10.64 14.60 2.17
CA TYR A 8 11.39 13.42 1.74
C TYR A 8 12.74 13.30 2.45
N GLY A 9 13.32 12.10 2.39
CA GLY A 9 14.61 11.78 2.99
C GLY A 9 15.72 11.66 1.94
N GLN A 10 16.26 10.45 1.79
CA GLN A 10 17.38 10.17 0.88
C GLN A 10 17.01 10.18 -0.61
N GLU A 11 15.74 9.92 -0.91
CA GLU A 11 15.21 9.98 -2.28
C GLU A 11 15.36 11.40 -2.84
N ARG A 12 15.91 11.53 -4.06
CA ARG A 12 16.14 12.83 -4.68
C ARG A 12 15.45 13.00 -6.04
N SER A 13 15.45 11.97 -6.89
CA SER A 13 14.98 12.09 -8.26
C SER A 13 13.50 12.51 -8.34
N PHE A 14 12.61 11.72 -7.81
CA PHE A 14 11.18 11.99 -7.88
C PHE A 14 10.76 13.26 -7.11
N PRO A 15 11.15 13.49 -5.82
CA PRO A 15 10.70 14.67 -5.09
C PRO A 15 11.12 16.00 -5.73
N LEU A 16 12.38 16.11 -6.20
CA LEU A 16 12.88 17.34 -6.81
C LEU A 16 12.22 17.59 -8.16
N GLN A 17 12.11 16.56 -9.00
CA GLN A 17 11.42 16.69 -10.29
C GLN A 17 9.93 17.03 -10.14
N LEU A 18 9.28 16.52 -9.10
CA LEU A 18 7.88 16.85 -8.79
C LEU A 18 7.71 18.34 -8.41
N VAL A 19 8.60 18.87 -7.56
CA VAL A 19 8.60 20.29 -7.20
C VAL A 19 8.80 21.16 -8.44
N GLU A 20 9.77 20.83 -9.29
CA GLU A 20 10.05 21.53 -10.54
C GLU A 20 8.84 21.47 -11.48
N ARG A 21 8.24 20.27 -11.67
CA ARG A 21 7.08 20.06 -12.53
C ARG A 21 5.87 20.88 -12.08
N ILE A 22 5.58 20.95 -10.78
CA ILE A 22 4.48 21.77 -10.25
C ILE A 22 4.73 23.23 -10.56
N ASN A 23 5.95 23.73 -10.33
CA ASN A 23 6.29 25.13 -10.56
C ASN A 23 6.29 25.49 -12.05
N SER A 24 6.78 24.61 -12.93
CA SER A 24 6.82 24.84 -14.40
C SER A 24 5.42 24.96 -15.03
N LYS A 25 4.38 24.41 -14.38
CA LYS A 25 2.99 24.57 -14.82
C LYS A 25 2.44 25.99 -14.63
N ASN A 26 3.15 26.86 -13.93
CA ASN A 26 2.83 28.27 -13.72
C ASN A 26 1.39 28.53 -13.29
N VAL A 27 0.84 27.68 -12.43
CA VAL A 27 -0.55 27.83 -11.95
C VAL A 27 -0.65 29.03 -11.02
N LYS A 28 -1.45 30.04 -11.41
CA LYS A 28 -1.61 31.27 -10.64
C LYS A 28 -1.96 31.00 -9.17
N GLY A 29 -1.15 31.54 -8.26
CA GLY A 29 -1.36 31.45 -6.82
C GLY A 29 -0.96 30.12 -6.19
N ILE A 30 -0.25 29.23 -6.91
CA ILE A 30 0.28 27.96 -6.40
C ILE A 30 1.81 27.92 -6.62
N THR A 31 2.54 27.51 -5.58
CA THR A 31 3.98 27.25 -5.63
C THR A 31 4.29 25.94 -4.92
N ALA A 32 5.39 25.29 -5.28
CA ALA A 32 5.86 24.07 -4.64
C ALA A 32 7.31 24.23 -4.16
N GLU A 33 7.64 23.58 -3.05
CA GLU A 33 9.00 23.53 -2.48
C GLU A 33 9.25 22.26 -1.68
N SER A 34 10.51 21.95 -1.40
CA SER A 34 10.90 20.95 -0.40
C SER A 34 10.52 21.47 0.99
N VAL A 35 9.92 20.60 1.81
CA VAL A 35 9.55 20.96 3.18
C VAL A 35 10.81 21.01 4.04
N LEU A 36 11.03 22.14 4.71
CA LEU A 36 11.98 22.27 5.81
C LEU A 36 11.18 22.36 7.10
N VAL A 37 11.51 21.53 8.07
CA VAL A 37 10.84 21.45 9.36
C VAL A 37 11.76 22.08 10.41
N GLU A 38 11.30 23.15 11.00
CA GLU A 38 11.93 23.82 12.15
C GLU A 38 11.31 23.28 13.45
N GLU A 39 11.25 24.10 14.51
CA GLU A 39 10.64 23.74 15.79
C GLU A 39 9.13 23.51 15.62
N VAL A 40 8.66 22.34 15.98
CA VAL A 40 7.24 21.97 15.90
C VAL A 40 6.52 22.34 17.21
N MET A 41 5.64 23.32 17.15
CA MET A 41 4.78 23.69 18.28
C MET A 41 3.34 23.23 18.02
N GLN A 42 2.68 22.71 19.06
CA GLN A 42 1.30 22.25 18.94
C GLN A 42 0.37 23.37 18.43
N ASN A 43 -0.55 23.03 17.55
CA ASN A 43 -1.52 23.96 16.94
C ASN A 43 -0.90 25.11 16.11
N LYS A 44 0.38 25.05 15.79
CA LYS A 44 1.00 25.95 14.81
C LYS A 44 0.89 25.34 13.42
N THR A 45 0.38 26.13 12.48
CA THR A 45 0.27 25.70 11.09
C THR A 45 1.63 25.46 10.46
N ALA A 46 1.71 24.44 9.60
CA ALA A 46 2.91 24.15 8.81
C ALA A 46 3.11 25.12 7.62
N GLY A 47 2.13 25.99 7.32
CA GLY A 47 2.21 26.96 6.23
C GLY A 47 1.98 26.37 4.83
N TYR A 48 1.59 25.13 4.73
CA TYR A 48 1.31 24.44 3.46
C TYR A 48 -0.17 24.12 3.30
N SER A 49 -0.68 24.25 2.08
CA SER A 49 -2.03 23.77 1.75
C SER A 49 -2.05 22.25 1.54
N VAL A 50 -0.96 21.70 0.98
CA VAL A 50 -0.78 20.26 0.75
C VAL A 50 0.65 19.89 1.07
N ILE A 51 0.88 18.76 1.73
CA ILE A 51 2.20 18.13 1.88
C ILE A 51 2.12 16.69 1.36
N LEU A 52 3.05 16.32 0.47
CA LEU A 52 3.32 14.92 0.12
C LEU A 52 4.36 14.37 1.08
N ASP A 53 4.01 13.30 1.78
CA ASP A 53 4.88 12.56 2.68
C ASP A 53 5.59 11.41 1.96
N ARG A 54 6.93 11.38 2.07
CA ARG A 54 7.79 10.34 1.48
C ARG A 54 8.78 9.75 2.49
N ILE A 55 8.60 10.01 3.81
CA ILE A 55 9.63 9.64 4.80
C ILE A 55 9.09 9.31 6.19
N SER A 56 7.87 9.68 6.53
CA SER A 56 7.41 9.55 7.91
C SER A 56 7.22 8.10 8.37
N GLN A 57 7.15 7.14 7.44
CA GLN A 57 7.18 5.71 7.76
C GLN A 57 8.49 5.32 8.49
N ASP A 58 9.60 5.99 8.18
CA ASP A 58 10.91 5.72 8.77
C ASP A 58 11.25 6.65 9.94
N VAL A 59 10.62 7.85 9.99
CA VAL A 59 10.97 8.90 10.96
C VAL A 59 9.76 9.35 11.77
N PRO A 60 9.56 8.84 12.98
CA PRO A 60 8.40 9.16 13.83
C PRO A 60 8.20 10.65 14.11
N PHE A 61 9.29 11.44 14.17
CA PHE A 61 9.22 12.89 14.34
C PHE A 61 8.41 13.55 13.20
N TYR A 62 8.69 13.17 11.95
CA TYR A 62 7.95 13.71 10.81
C TYR A 62 6.49 13.29 10.82
N ARG A 63 6.17 12.09 11.31
CA ARG A 63 4.78 11.67 11.47
C ARG A 63 4.02 12.53 12.48
N ALA A 64 4.65 12.84 13.61
CA ALA A 64 4.05 13.74 14.60
C ALA A 64 3.84 15.15 14.03
N PHE A 65 4.82 15.68 13.29
CA PHE A 65 4.69 16.93 12.55
C PHE A 65 3.53 16.91 11.56
N LEU A 66 3.41 15.87 10.74
CA LEU A 66 2.36 15.75 9.73
C LEU A 66 0.97 15.62 10.35
N LYS A 67 0.82 14.95 11.50
CA LYS A 67 -0.44 14.93 12.25
C LYS A 67 -0.84 16.31 12.75
N ASN A 68 0.10 17.09 13.27
CA ASN A 68 -0.14 18.49 13.64
C ASN A 68 -0.50 19.33 12.40
N ALA A 69 0.20 19.16 11.28
CA ALA A 69 -0.10 19.86 10.03
C ALA A 69 -1.52 19.55 9.53
N ALA A 70 -1.95 18.27 9.56
CA ALA A 70 -3.31 17.89 9.19
C ALA A 70 -4.37 18.47 10.13
N ALA A 71 -4.09 18.53 11.43
CA ALA A 71 -4.97 19.12 12.44
C ALA A 71 -5.04 20.67 12.36
N THR A 72 -4.10 21.30 11.66
CA THR A 72 -4.02 22.76 11.50
C THR A 72 -4.30 23.24 10.08
N GLY A 73 -4.87 22.40 9.22
CA GLY A 73 -5.42 22.82 7.93
C GLY A 73 -4.64 22.40 6.70
N THR A 74 -3.59 21.60 6.83
CA THR A 74 -2.84 21.03 5.70
C THR A 74 -3.44 19.71 5.24
N ALA A 75 -3.60 19.50 3.93
CA ALA A 75 -3.87 18.19 3.37
C ALA A 75 -2.58 17.37 3.27
N VAL A 76 -2.44 16.35 4.08
CA VAL A 76 -1.28 15.45 4.07
C VAL A 76 -1.58 14.22 3.22
N LEU A 77 -0.73 13.91 2.25
CA LEU A 77 -0.81 12.78 1.32
C LEU A 77 0.38 11.84 1.60
N ASN A 78 0.21 10.59 2.01
CA ASN A 78 -1.01 9.92 2.41
C ASN A 78 -1.46 10.36 3.82
N ASN A 79 -2.64 9.86 4.25
CA ASN A 79 -3.20 10.21 5.55
C ASN A 79 -2.28 9.82 6.72
N PRO A 80 -1.78 10.76 7.54
CA PRO A 80 -0.80 10.48 8.58
C PRO A 80 -1.37 9.74 9.80
N PHE A 81 -2.70 9.64 9.92
CA PHE A 81 -3.38 8.94 11.02
C PHE A 81 -3.57 7.44 10.73
N TRP A 82 -3.42 7.03 9.47
CA TRP A 82 -3.66 5.66 9.04
C TRP A 82 -2.38 4.81 9.10
N TRP A 83 -1.84 4.65 10.30
CA TRP A 83 -0.58 3.92 10.49
C TRP A 83 -0.72 2.41 10.24
N SER A 84 -1.84 1.82 10.66
CA SER A 84 -2.13 0.40 10.47
C SER A 84 -2.27 -0.01 8.99
N ALA A 85 -2.32 0.94 8.06
CA ALA A 85 -2.30 0.64 6.64
C ALA A 85 -1.05 -0.12 6.20
N ASP A 86 0.05 -0.01 6.94
CA ASP A 86 1.29 -0.75 6.69
C ASP A 86 1.29 -2.16 7.31
N GLU A 87 0.25 -2.55 8.03
CA GLU A 87 0.11 -3.87 8.62
C GLU A 87 -0.43 -4.85 7.59
N LYS A 88 0.47 -5.67 7.03
CA LYS A 88 0.16 -6.59 5.91
C LYS A 88 -0.92 -7.61 6.26
N PHE A 89 -0.98 -8.08 7.50
CA PHE A 89 -2.00 -9.06 7.91
C PHE A 89 -3.40 -8.45 7.88
N PHE A 90 -3.60 -7.29 8.51
CA PHE A 90 -4.86 -6.56 8.45
C PHE A 90 -5.26 -6.24 7.01
N ASN A 91 -4.30 -5.81 6.19
CA ASN A 91 -4.54 -5.47 4.80
C ASN A 91 -5.02 -6.66 3.97
N ASN A 92 -4.46 -7.87 4.21
CA ASN A 92 -4.96 -9.10 3.57
C ASN A 92 -6.41 -9.40 3.97
N VAL A 93 -6.74 -9.28 5.28
CA VAL A 93 -8.13 -9.47 5.76
C VAL A 93 -9.08 -8.49 5.08
N LEU A 94 -8.72 -7.21 5.02
CA LEU A 94 -9.53 -6.17 4.37
C LEU A 94 -9.69 -6.43 2.87
N ALA A 95 -8.61 -6.79 2.17
CA ALA A 95 -8.64 -7.06 0.73
C ALA A 95 -9.59 -8.23 0.42
N GLU A 96 -9.55 -9.31 1.19
CA GLU A 96 -10.47 -10.44 1.05
C GLU A 96 -11.92 -10.01 1.26
N GLN A 97 -12.22 -9.22 2.30
CA GLN A 97 -13.57 -8.73 2.59
C GLN A 97 -14.14 -7.85 1.48
N ILE A 98 -13.30 -7.06 0.80
CA ILE A 98 -13.74 -6.24 -0.35
C ILE A 98 -13.72 -7.01 -1.68
N GLY A 99 -13.45 -8.32 -1.63
CA GLY A 99 -13.47 -9.22 -2.79
C GLY A 99 -12.28 -9.03 -3.74
N VAL A 100 -11.10 -8.78 -3.18
CA VAL A 100 -9.81 -8.83 -3.89
C VAL A 100 -9.08 -10.09 -3.43
N PRO A 101 -8.70 -10.99 -4.36
CA PRO A 101 -7.95 -12.19 -3.99
C PRO A 101 -6.59 -11.84 -3.38
N VAL A 102 -6.26 -12.53 -2.30
CA VAL A 102 -4.96 -12.47 -1.62
C VAL A 102 -4.48 -13.88 -1.32
N PRO A 103 -3.18 -14.13 -1.17
CA PRO A 103 -2.68 -15.42 -0.70
C PRO A 103 -3.19 -15.72 0.71
N LYS A 104 -3.49 -16.98 0.99
CA LYS A 104 -3.83 -17.41 2.35
C LYS A 104 -2.70 -17.06 3.30
N THR A 105 -3.02 -16.43 4.40
CA THR A 105 -2.02 -15.85 5.31
C THR A 105 -2.38 -16.13 6.77
N ALA A 106 -1.46 -16.71 7.51
CA ALA A 106 -1.57 -16.93 8.95
C ALA A 106 -0.62 -16.02 9.72
N LEU A 107 -1.05 -15.50 10.87
CA LEU A 107 -0.24 -14.68 11.77
C LEU A 107 0.45 -15.56 12.80
N LEU A 108 1.73 -15.32 13.03
CA LEU A 108 2.56 -16.03 14.00
C LEU A 108 2.97 -15.09 15.13
N PRO A 109 2.87 -15.51 16.40
CA PRO A 109 3.43 -14.73 17.50
C PRO A 109 4.95 -14.62 17.36
N SER A 110 5.57 -13.67 18.04
CA SER A 110 7.04 -13.60 18.12
C SER A 110 7.62 -14.79 18.88
N VAL A 111 8.83 -15.22 18.51
CA VAL A 111 9.56 -16.31 19.18
C VAL A 111 9.93 -15.87 20.60
N ASN A 112 10.56 -14.72 20.72
CA ASN A 112 10.94 -14.12 21.98
C ASN A 112 9.95 -13.02 22.38
N HIS A 113 9.81 -12.82 23.69
CA HIS A 113 8.94 -11.80 24.24
C HIS A 113 9.46 -10.40 23.84
N PRO A 114 8.58 -9.48 23.43
CA PRO A 114 8.95 -8.08 23.25
C PRO A 114 9.55 -7.48 24.50
N THR A 115 10.40 -6.48 24.34
CA THR A 115 10.98 -5.73 25.44
C THR A 115 9.89 -5.27 26.43
N ASP A 116 10.19 -5.30 27.72
CA ASP A 116 9.28 -4.94 28.80
C ASP A 116 8.03 -5.85 28.97
N THR A 117 8.07 -7.06 28.39
CA THR A 117 7.03 -8.10 28.59
C THR A 117 7.62 -9.38 29.19
N THR A 118 6.77 -10.23 29.72
CA THR A 118 7.11 -11.54 30.29
C THR A 118 6.18 -12.62 29.75
N SER A 119 6.42 -13.89 30.08
CA SER A 119 5.50 -14.99 29.75
C SER A 119 4.06 -14.74 30.23
N GLU A 120 3.89 -14.02 31.36
CA GLU A 120 2.57 -13.66 31.88
C GLU A 120 1.79 -12.71 30.96
N SER A 121 2.49 -11.94 30.14
CA SER A 121 1.85 -11.07 29.13
C SER A 121 1.19 -11.87 27.98
N PHE A 122 1.49 -13.16 27.88
CA PHE A 122 1.04 -14.07 26.81
C PHE A 122 0.13 -15.19 27.32
N THR A 123 -0.47 -15.05 28.49
CA THR A 123 -1.37 -16.05 29.07
C THR A 123 -2.58 -16.39 28.21
N ASN A 124 -2.93 -15.53 27.26
CA ASN A 124 -4.02 -15.73 26.31
C ASN A 124 -3.60 -16.49 25.04
N LEU A 125 -2.30 -16.72 24.82
CA LEU A 125 -1.82 -17.51 23.70
C LEU A 125 -1.85 -19.00 24.05
N LYS A 126 -2.37 -19.80 23.12
CA LYS A 126 -2.36 -21.25 23.23
C LYS A 126 -1.09 -21.80 22.59
N TYR A 127 -0.34 -22.56 23.39
CA TYR A 127 0.86 -23.29 22.93
C TYR A 127 0.67 -24.80 23.07
N PRO A 128 1.43 -25.61 22.31
CA PRO A 128 2.30 -25.22 21.19
C PRO A 128 1.53 -24.74 19.96
N ILE A 129 2.23 -24.08 19.04
CA ILE A 129 1.69 -23.72 17.72
C ILE A 129 1.39 -25.00 16.97
N ASP A 130 0.19 -25.11 16.41
CA ASP A 130 -0.23 -26.20 15.55
C ASP A 130 0.25 -25.95 14.10
N TRP A 131 1.49 -26.33 13.84
CA TRP A 131 2.14 -26.11 12.54
C TRP A 131 1.44 -26.86 11.41
N GLU A 132 0.98 -28.08 11.64
CA GLU A 132 0.30 -28.89 10.62
C GLU A 132 -0.97 -28.18 10.12
N LYS A 133 -1.77 -27.66 11.07
CA LYS A 133 -2.95 -26.90 10.73
C LYS A 133 -2.64 -25.63 9.95
N LEU A 134 -1.51 -24.95 10.25
CA LEU A 134 -1.10 -23.77 9.51
C LEU A 134 -0.66 -24.13 8.09
N PHE A 135 0.11 -25.21 7.92
CA PHE A 135 0.54 -25.68 6.59
C PHE A 135 -0.64 -26.11 5.73
N GLU A 136 -1.60 -26.84 6.30
CA GLU A 136 -2.85 -27.19 5.62
C GLU A 136 -3.61 -25.93 5.18
N TYR A 137 -3.75 -24.94 6.08
CA TYR A 137 -4.48 -23.69 5.81
C TYR A 137 -3.87 -22.91 4.65
N ILE A 138 -2.55 -22.74 4.60
CA ILE A 138 -1.88 -22.00 3.52
C ILE A 138 -1.73 -22.78 2.21
N GLY A 139 -2.09 -24.07 2.21
CA GLY A 139 -2.02 -24.94 1.03
C GLY A 139 -0.65 -25.61 0.80
N GLY A 140 0.23 -25.63 1.82
CA GLY A 140 1.54 -26.27 1.77
C GLY A 140 2.66 -25.37 1.27
N PHE A 141 3.61 -25.96 0.55
CA PHE A 141 4.83 -25.30 0.11
C PHE A 141 4.91 -25.21 -1.42
N PRO A 142 5.67 -24.24 -1.99
CA PRO A 142 6.46 -23.22 -1.29
C PRO A 142 5.57 -22.17 -0.61
N ALA A 143 6.10 -21.58 0.47
CA ALA A 143 5.44 -20.51 1.21
C ALA A 143 6.42 -19.38 1.49
N TYR A 144 5.93 -18.26 2.00
CA TYR A 144 6.74 -17.13 2.42
C TYR A 144 6.49 -16.81 3.89
N MET A 145 7.57 -16.65 4.64
CA MET A 145 7.52 -16.08 5.98
C MET A 145 8.06 -14.65 5.93
N LYS A 146 7.28 -13.69 6.43
CA LYS A 146 7.64 -12.27 6.40
C LYS A 146 7.04 -11.53 7.60
N PRO A 147 7.63 -10.40 8.04
CA PRO A 147 7.05 -9.58 9.08
C PRO A 147 5.64 -9.08 8.70
N TYR A 148 4.74 -9.00 9.68
CA TYR A 148 3.39 -8.47 9.47
C TYR A 148 3.39 -6.97 9.14
N ALA A 149 4.45 -6.25 9.52
CA ALA A 149 4.64 -4.82 9.27
C ALA A 149 6.03 -4.55 8.70
N GLY A 150 6.19 -3.43 8.02
CA GLY A 150 7.45 -3.02 7.40
C GLY A 150 7.57 -3.42 5.92
N GLY A 151 8.73 -3.13 5.32
CA GLY A 151 8.99 -3.32 3.88
C GLY A 151 10.47 -3.52 3.57
N GLY A 152 10.84 -3.37 2.27
CA GLY A 152 12.23 -3.44 1.84
C GLY A 152 12.84 -4.85 1.87
N TRP A 153 12.05 -5.90 1.78
CA TRP A 153 12.48 -7.30 1.79
C TRP A 153 13.22 -7.75 3.06
N LYS A 154 13.17 -6.96 4.13
CA LYS A 154 13.82 -7.31 5.40
C LYS A 154 13.08 -8.47 6.06
N SER A 155 13.85 -9.50 6.48
CA SER A 155 13.34 -10.72 7.15
C SER A 155 12.22 -11.42 6.36
N VAL A 156 12.34 -11.44 5.03
CA VAL A 156 11.46 -12.20 4.13
C VAL A 156 12.17 -13.50 3.74
N TYR A 157 11.55 -14.63 4.04
CA TYR A 157 12.08 -15.96 3.80
C TYR A 157 11.15 -16.72 2.86
N LYS A 158 11.69 -17.24 1.76
CA LYS A 158 11.02 -18.29 0.99
C LYS A 158 11.31 -19.62 1.69
N VAL A 159 10.29 -20.40 1.99
CA VAL A 159 10.37 -21.68 2.70
C VAL A 159 9.80 -22.78 1.83
N GLU A 160 10.56 -23.86 1.68
CA GLU A 160 10.20 -24.99 0.80
C GLU A 160 9.68 -26.21 1.56
N ASN A 161 9.82 -26.20 2.90
CA ASN A 161 9.42 -27.29 3.78
C ASN A 161 9.29 -26.80 5.23
N GLN A 162 8.86 -27.70 6.12
CA GLN A 162 8.68 -27.42 7.54
C GLN A 162 9.97 -27.01 8.25
N ASP A 163 11.10 -27.65 7.92
CA ASP A 163 12.39 -27.36 8.59
C ASP A 163 12.84 -25.93 8.25
N ASP A 164 12.63 -25.48 7.01
CA ASP A 164 12.90 -24.09 6.61
C ASP A 164 12.03 -23.10 7.42
N VAL A 165 10.75 -23.43 7.64
CA VAL A 165 9.85 -22.59 8.45
C VAL A 165 10.35 -22.46 9.88
N LEU A 166 10.68 -23.60 10.52
CA LEU A 166 11.14 -23.62 11.91
C LEU A 166 12.45 -22.84 12.05
N LYS A 167 13.38 -23.06 11.12
CA LYS A 167 14.66 -22.33 11.11
C LYS A 167 14.43 -20.82 10.95
N ALA A 168 13.69 -20.42 9.93
CA ALA A 168 13.38 -19.01 9.68
C ALA A 168 12.67 -18.38 10.89
N TYR A 169 11.69 -19.09 11.49
CA TYR A 169 10.94 -18.59 12.64
C TYR A 169 11.85 -18.33 13.83
N HIS A 170 12.78 -19.22 14.15
CA HIS A 170 13.73 -19.02 15.24
C HIS A 170 14.70 -17.85 15.02
N GLU A 171 14.95 -17.46 13.78
CA GLU A 171 15.80 -16.32 13.46
C GLU A 171 15.08 -14.95 13.60
N THR A 172 13.76 -14.94 13.79
CA THR A 172 12.96 -13.70 13.77
C THR A 172 12.88 -12.96 15.10
N ASP A 173 13.38 -13.54 16.18
CA ASP A 173 13.47 -12.97 17.53
C ASP A 173 12.11 -12.39 18.01
N GLN A 174 12.01 -11.07 18.14
CA GLN A 174 10.81 -10.36 18.61
C GLN A 174 9.85 -9.95 17.48
N LEU A 175 10.13 -10.31 16.24
CA LEU A 175 9.27 -9.96 15.11
C LEU A 175 7.99 -10.82 15.13
N VAL A 176 6.86 -10.16 14.98
CA VAL A 176 5.60 -10.83 14.65
C VAL A 176 5.61 -11.14 13.16
N MET A 177 5.45 -12.40 12.83
CA MET A 177 5.59 -12.90 11.46
C MET A 177 4.25 -13.32 10.87
N MET A 178 4.22 -13.40 9.55
CA MET A 178 3.15 -14.07 8.79
C MET A 178 3.74 -15.23 8.02
N LEU A 179 3.00 -16.35 7.99
CA LEU A 179 3.22 -17.42 7.06
C LEU A 179 2.17 -17.32 5.94
N GLN A 180 2.61 -17.18 4.71
CA GLN A 180 1.77 -16.89 3.56
C GLN A 180 1.97 -17.90 2.44
N GLU A 181 0.86 -18.31 1.81
CA GLU A 181 0.85 -19.12 0.58
C GLU A 181 1.80 -18.54 -0.47
N GLY A 182 2.64 -19.38 -1.06
CA GLY A 182 3.45 -19.02 -2.21
C GLY A 182 2.62 -19.07 -3.48
N ILE A 183 2.43 -17.94 -4.15
CA ILE A 183 1.76 -17.89 -5.44
C ILE A 183 2.80 -18.14 -6.53
N GLU A 184 2.76 -19.30 -7.15
CA GLU A 184 3.43 -19.54 -8.42
C GLU A 184 2.66 -18.79 -9.50
N PHE A 185 3.32 -17.92 -10.25
CA PHE A 185 2.67 -17.00 -11.18
C PHE A 185 3.22 -17.11 -12.60
N ASP A 186 2.32 -16.89 -13.55
CA ASP A 186 2.61 -16.80 -14.98
C ASP A 186 3.03 -15.39 -15.40
N SER A 187 2.46 -14.38 -14.73
CA SER A 187 2.76 -12.98 -14.94
C SER A 187 2.61 -12.19 -13.64
N TYR A 188 3.30 -11.04 -13.58
CA TYR A 188 3.29 -10.20 -12.39
C TYR A 188 3.18 -8.73 -12.79
N PHE A 189 2.42 -7.97 -12.04
CA PHE A 189 2.16 -6.56 -12.32
C PHE A 189 2.38 -5.71 -11.10
N ARG A 190 2.92 -4.51 -11.31
CA ARG A 190 2.96 -3.45 -10.31
C ARG A 190 2.15 -2.27 -10.80
N CYS A 191 1.26 -1.74 -9.97
CA CYS A 191 0.29 -0.74 -10.38
C CYS A 191 0.41 0.49 -9.51
N TYR A 192 0.77 1.63 -10.07
CA TYR A 192 0.57 2.90 -9.40
C TYR A 192 -0.91 3.25 -9.32
N CYS A 193 -1.30 3.86 -8.20
CA CYS A 193 -2.60 4.53 -8.04
C CYS A 193 -2.40 5.91 -7.43
N ILE A 194 -2.90 6.95 -8.10
CA ILE A 194 -2.82 8.34 -7.64
C ILE A 194 -4.22 8.92 -7.54
N GLY A 195 -4.52 9.54 -6.40
CA GLY A 195 -5.80 10.18 -6.11
C GLY A 195 -7.00 9.22 -6.12
N GLY A 196 -6.76 7.91 -5.97
CA GLY A 196 -7.79 6.89 -6.01
C GLY A 196 -8.51 6.73 -7.36
N LYS A 197 -7.93 7.22 -8.47
CA LYS A 197 -8.55 7.21 -9.81
C LYS A 197 -7.59 6.94 -10.96
N ASP A 198 -6.40 7.50 -10.92
CA ASP A 198 -5.41 7.39 -11.99
C ASP A 198 -4.53 6.17 -11.72
N VAL A 199 -4.59 5.17 -12.59
CA VAL A 199 -3.88 3.89 -12.44
C VAL A 199 -2.98 3.66 -13.63
N LYS A 200 -1.68 3.40 -13.37
CA LYS A 200 -0.72 2.89 -14.36
C LYS A 200 -0.36 1.46 -14.00
N ILE A 201 -0.66 0.53 -14.89
CA ILE A 201 -0.27 -0.88 -14.78
C ILE A 201 1.07 -1.04 -15.49
N MET A 202 2.03 -1.62 -14.78
CA MET A 202 3.37 -1.90 -15.27
C MET A 202 3.59 -3.40 -15.26
N HIS A 203 4.19 -3.93 -16.33
CA HIS A 203 4.77 -5.27 -16.28
C HIS A 203 5.92 -5.27 -15.29
N TYR A 204 6.00 -6.30 -14.46
CA TYR A 204 6.99 -6.37 -13.41
C TYR A 204 7.43 -7.82 -13.20
N GLU A 205 8.72 -8.06 -13.18
CA GLU A 205 9.27 -9.39 -12.89
C GLU A 205 10.15 -9.32 -11.64
N PRO A 206 9.58 -9.64 -10.46
CA PRO A 206 10.31 -9.53 -9.19
C PRO A 206 11.52 -10.46 -9.08
N ARG A 207 11.58 -11.54 -9.89
CA ARG A 207 12.69 -12.49 -9.92
C ARG A 207 13.93 -11.95 -10.64
N ASN A 208 13.75 -10.93 -11.49
CA ASN A 208 14.84 -10.30 -12.20
C ASN A 208 15.70 -9.41 -11.27
N GLN A 209 16.91 -9.09 -11.74
CA GLN A 209 17.73 -8.06 -11.11
C GLN A 209 16.97 -6.72 -11.09
N PRO A 210 17.19 -5.85 -10.10
CA PRO A 210 16.39 -4.63 -9.91
C PRO A 210 16.21 -3.77 -11.15
N HIS A 211 17.26 -3.58 -11.97
CA HIS A 211 17.23 -2.75 -13.18
C HIS A 211 16.51 -3.39 -14.37
N LEU A 212 16.16 -4.68 -14.30
CA LEU A 212 15.46 -5.43 -15.34
C LEU A 212 14.02 -5.79 -14.97
N ARG A 213 13.55 -5.38 -13.80
CA ARG A 213 12.24 -5.78 -13.30
C ARG A 213 11.08 -5.20 -14.10
N TYR A 214 11.25 -4.02 -14.68
CA TYR A 214 10.23 -3.33 -15.46
C TYR A 214 10.35 -3.55 -16.96
N ASP A 215 11.37 -4.26 -17.41
CA ASP A 215 11.55 -4.66 -18.81
C ASP A 215 10.74 -5.92 -19.18
N ALA A 216 10.02 -6.50 -18.22
CA ALA A 216 9.19 -7.67 -18.45
C ALA A 216 8.02 -7.33 -19.37
N HIS A 217 7.81 -8.18 -20.37
CA HIS A 217 6.70 -8.07 -21.29
C HIS A 217 5.89 -9.36 -21.27
N PHE A 218 4.58 -9.21 -21.05
CA PHE A 218 3.64 -10.31 -21.05
C PHE A 218 2.56 -10.07 -22.11
N ASP A 219 2.14 -11.12 -22.80
CA ASP A 219 0.92 -11.07 -23.57
C ASP A 219 -0.27 -11.11 -22.61
N VAL A 220 -1.03 -10.04 -22.55
CA VAL A 220 -2.02 -9.83 -21.50
C VAL A 220 -3.40 -9.55 -22.07
N ASP A 221 -4.36 -10.39 -21.66
CA ASP A 221 -5.76 -10.16 -21.97
C ASP A 221 -6.27 -8.82 -21.37
N LYS A 222 -6.99 -8.04 -22.17
CA LYS A 222 -7.61 -6.77 -21.75
C LYS A 222 -8.56 -6.93 -20.55
N LYS A 223 -9.21 -8.08 -20.42
CA LYS A 223 -10.09 -8.40 -19.28
C LYS A 223 -9.30 -8.53 -18.00
N LEU A 224 -8.11 -9.17 -18.04
CA LEU A 224 -7.21 -9.28 -16.90
C LEU A 224 -6.72 -7.89 -16.47
N LEU A 225 -6.24 -7.05 -17.42
CA LEU A 225 -5.81 -5.68 -17.12
C LEU A 225 -6.95 -4.85 -16.47
N LYS A 226 -8.17 -5.01 -16.96
CA LYS A 226 -9.34 -4.36 -16.35
C LYS A 226 -9.58 -4.85 -14.93
N THR A 227 -9.46 -6.14 -14.67
CA THR A 227 -9.61 -6.72 -13.33
C THR A 227 -8.55 -6.19 -12.37
N ILE A 228 -7.28 -6.17 -12.79
CA ILE A 228 -6.16 -5.61 -12.01
C ILE A 228 -6.42 -4.13 -11.68
N LYS A 229 -6.86 -3.33 -12.66
CA LYS A 229 -7.22 -1.92 -12.43
C LYS A 229 -8.35 -1.79 -11.40
N ASP A 230 -9.41 -2.59 -11.55
CA ASP A 230 -10.57 -2.54 -10.64
C ASP A 230 -10.15 -2.93 -9.20
N TYR A 231 -9.27 -3.92 -9.04
CA TYR A 231 -8.73 -4.32 -7.74
C TYR A 231 -7.83 -3.23 -7.13
N THR A 232 -6.95 -2.65 -7.94
CA THR A 232 -6.12 -1.51 -7.52
C THR A 232 -6.97 -0.36 -6.99
N LEU A 233 -8.03 0.03 -7.71
CA LEU A 233 -8.93 1.09 -7.28
C LEU A 233 -9.70 0.73 -6.00
N LYS A 234 -10.16 -0.52 -5.85
CA LYS A 234 -10.84 -0.97 -4.63
C LYS A 234 -9.95 -0.91 -3.41
N ILE A 235 -8.72 -1.44 -3.50
CA ILE A 235 -7.75 -1.41 -2.41
C ILE A 235 -7.46 0.04 -1.99
N ASN A 236 -7.13 0.90 -2.96
CA ASN A 236 -6.79 2.29 -2.65
C ASN A 236 -7.97 3.07 -2.06
N LYS A 237 -9.18 2.80 -2.52
CA LYS A 237 -10.39 3.38 -1.93
C LYS A 237 -10.60 2.90 -0.49
N ALA A 238 -10.47 1.60 -0.24
CA ALA A 238 -10.67 1.01 1.08
C ALA A 238 -9.62 1.49 2.10
N LEU A 239 -8.38 1.65 1.68
CA LEU A 239 -7.28 2.10 2.52
C LEU A 239 -7.09 3.63 2.53
N GLY A 240 -7.79 4.37 1.66
CA GLY A 240 -7.71 5.83 1.61
C GLY A 240 -6.36 6.36 1.17
N TYR A 241 -5.64 5.63 0.30
CA TYR A 241 -4.37 6.09 -0.24
C TYR A 241 -4.55 7.14 -1.33
N ASP A 242 -3.78 8.20 -1.22
CA ASP A 242 -3.62 9.22 -2.26
C ASP A 242 -2.53 8.85 -3.26
N PHE A 243 -1.47 8.17 -2.81
CA PHE A 243 -0.38 7.66 -3.62
C PHE A 243 0.09 6.30 -3.10
N ASN A 244 0.00 5.28 -3.94
CA ASN A 244 0.31 3.91 -3.56
C ASN A 244 0.74 3.08 -4.77
N THR A 245 1.40 1.94 -4.51
CA THR A 245 1.56 0.85 -5.47
C THR A 245 0.91 -0.43 -4.96
N CYS A 246 0.30 -1.18 -5.89
CA CYS A 246 -0.21 -2.52 -5.64
C CYS A 246 0.49 -3.51 -6.56
N GLU A 247 0.93 -4.63 -5.99
CA GLU A 247 1.56 -5.72 -6.73
C GLU A 247 0.61 -6.91 -6.84
N PHE A 248 0.53 -7.48 -8.05
CA PHE A 248 -0.34 -8.62 -8.34
C PHE A 248 0.43 -9.74 -9.03
N ALA A 249 0.42 -10.92 -8.41
CA ALA A 249 0.83 -12.17 -9.01
C ALA A 249 -0.38 -12.82 -9.68
N VAL A 250 -0.25 -13.26 -10.93
CA VAL A 250 -1.35 -13.88 -11.69
C VAL A 250 -1.11 -15.39 -11.76
N ARG A 251 -2.06 -16.15 -11.25
CA ARG A 251 -2.11 -17.62 -11.33
C ARG A 251 -3.48 -18.01 -11.90
N ASP A 252 -3.50 -18.81 -12.95
CA ASP A 252 -4.73 -19.29 -13.60
C ASP A 252 -5.67 -18.14 -14.01
N GLY A 253 -5.11 -17.02 -14.47
CA GLY A 253 -5.86 -15.83 -14.85
C GLY A 253 -6.45 -15.03 -13.69
N ILE A 254 -6.15 -15.39 -12.44
CA ILE A 254 -6.62 -14.70 -11.23
C ILE A 254 -5.48 -13.86 -10.67
N PRO A 255 -5.63 -12.52 -10.58
CA PRO A 255 -4.64 -11.66 -9.95
C PRO A 255 -4.80 -11.66 -8.42
N TYR A 256 -3.79 -12.15 -7.72
CA TYR A 256 -3.66 -12.13 -6.28
C TYR A 256 -2.85 -10.90 -5.84
N ALA A 257 -3.39 -10.08 -4.95
CA ALA A 257 -2.66 -8.94 -4.40
C ALA A 257 -1.62 -9.43 -3.38
N ILE A 258 -0.34 -9.14 -3.64
CA ILE A 258 0.81 -9.65 -2.87
C ILE A 258 1.36 -8.59 -1.91
N ASP A 259 1.63 -7.39 -2.43
CA ASP A 259 2.07 -6.22 -1.68
C ASP A 259 1.35 -4.99 -2.22
N PHE A 260 0.58 -4.31 -1.38
CA PHE A 260 -0.35 -3.29 -1.84
C PHE A 260 -0.55 -2.12 -0.88
N CYS A 261 0.36 -1.95 0.07
CA CYS A 261 0.33 -0.89 1.07
C CYS A 261 1.70 -0.22 1.16
N ASN A 262 1.98 0.65 0.21
CA ASN A 262 3.24 1.35 0.08
C ASN A 262 3.02 2.87 0.23
N PRO A 263 3.14 3.43 1.46
CA PRO A 263 2.87 4.86 1.71
C PRO A 263 3.85 5.79 0.98
N ALA A 264 5.04 5.31 0.65
CA ALA A 264 6.05 6.00 -0.14
C ALA A 264 6.60 5.08 -1.23
N PRO A 265 5.78 4.76 -2.28
CA PRO A 265 6.18 3.81 -3.31
C PRO A 265 7.40 4.30 -4.07
N ASP A 266 8.30 3.36 -4.43
CA ASP A 266 9.46 3.67 -5.27
C ASP A 266 9.01 4.32 -6.58
N ALA A 267 9.59 5.48 -6.87
CA ALA A 267 9.35 6.28 -8.06
C ALA A 267 10.66 6.88 -8.61
N ALA A 268 11.80 6.25 -8.32
CA ALA A 268 13.09 6.72 -8.84
C ALA A 268 13.25 6.34 -10.33
N ALA A 269 13.67 7.28 -11.16
CA ALA A 269 13.80 7.08 -12.61
C ALA A 269 14.66 5.87 -12.98
N ASN A 270 15.79 5.67 -12.27
CA ASN A 270 16.69 4.54 -12.48
C ASN A 270 16.12 3.18 -12.02
N SER A 271 15.06 3.19 -11.24
CA SER A 271 14.37 1.98 -10.78
C SER A 271 13.19 1.61 -11.66
N VAL A 272 12.31 2.58 -11.94
CA VAL A 272 11.03 2.32 -12.61
C VAL A 272 11.05 2.58 -14.13
N GLY A 273 12.15 3.14 -14.65
CA GLY A 273 12.29 3.56 -16.04
C GLY A 273 11.63 4.90 -16.34
N GLU A 274 12.13 5.57 -17.39
CA GLU A 274 11.79 6.96 -17.70
C GLU A 274 10.28 7.16 -17.98
N GLU A 275 9.66 6.26 -18.73
CA GLU A 275 8.22 6.36 -19.04
C GLU A 275 7.34 6.31 -17.81
N ASN A 276 7.63 5.39 -16.87
CA ASN A 276 6.89 5.25 -15.64
C ASN A 276 7.14 6.43 -14.71
N PHE A 277 8.39 6.87 -14.63
CA PHE A 277 8.80 8.05 -13.87
C PHE A 277 8.06 9.31 -14.33
N GLU A 278 8.07 9.60 -15.63
CA GLU A 278 7.36 10.75 -16.20
C GLU A 278 5.86 10.72 -15.91
N TRP A 279 5.24 9.54 -16.05
CA TRP A 279 3.83 9.38 -15.76
C TRP A 279 3.51 9.70 -14.30
N VAL A 280 4.34 9.23 -13.35
CA VAL A 280 4.14 9.47 -11.91
C VAL A 280 4.32 10.95 -11.59
N VAL A 281 5.40 11.58 -12.08
CA VAL A 281 5.68 13.00 -11.85
C VAL A 281 4.55 13.88 -12.39
N GLU A 282 4.11 13.63 -13.62
CA GLU A 282 3.05 14.43 -14.24
C GLU A 282 1.69 14.25 -13.55
N THR A 283 1.33 13.00 -13.27
CA THR A 283 0.04 12.69 -12.64
C THR A 283 -0.01 13.21 -11.21
N MET A 284 1.09 13.04 -10.45
CA MET A 284 1.16 13.53 -9.07
C MET A 284 1.17 15.06 -9.00
N ALA A 285 1.88 15.74 -9.91
CA ALA A 285 1.85 17.20 -10.01
C ALA A 285 0.42 17.72 -10.23
N ASN A 286 -0.31 17.13 -11.18
CA ASN A 286 -1.70 17.49 -11.46
C ASN A 286 -2.61 17.22 -10.27
N TYR A 287 -2.45 16.08 -9.59
CA TYR A 287 -3.21 15.74 -8.41
C TYR A 287 -2.96 16.72 -7.25
N MET A 288 -1.71 17.02 -6.93
CA MET A 288 -1.36 17.95 -5.85
C MET A 288 -1.85 19.36 -6.11
N ILE A 289 -1.76 19.84 -7.37
CA ILE A 289 -2.32 21.15 -7.77
C ILE A 289 -3.85 21.18 -7.57
N ALA A 290 -4.55 20.13 -8.02
CA ALA A 290 -5.99 20.00 -7.84
C ALA A 290 -6.37 19.96 -6.36
N ARG A 291 -5.61 19.20 -5.56
CA ARG A 291 -5.81 19.10 -4.11
C ARG A 291 -5.56 20.43 -3.40
N ALA A 292 -4.52 21.18 -3.79
CA ALA A 292 -4.25 22.50 -3.27
C ALA A 292 -5.38 23.49 -3.62
N LYS A 293 -5.90 23.44 -4.87
CA LYS A 293 -7.05 24.29 -5.27
C LYS A 293 -8.29 24.01 -4.41
N SER A 294 -8.58 22.74 -4.13
CA SER A 294 -9.77 22.32 -3.38
C SER A 294 -9.66 22.51 -1.86
N GLN A 295 -8.44 22.57 -1.31
CA GLN A 295 -8.21 22.74 0.13
C GLN A 295 -8.65 24.13 0.57
N LYS A 296 -9.64 24.19 1.47
CA LYS A 296 -10.11 25.47 2.06
C LYS A 296 -9.24 25.84 3.25
N ASP A 297 -9.15 27.15 3.50
CA ASP A 297 -8.45 27.65 4.69
C ASP A 297 -9.13 27.12 5.97
N GLY A 298 -8.33 26.62 6.89
CA GLY A 298 -8.84 26.01 8.14
C GLY A 298 -9.55 24.67 7.98
N GLN A 299 -9.61 24.08 6.77
CA GLN A 299 -10.20 22.77 6.57
C GLN A 299 -9.33 21.68 7.21
N LEU A 300 -9.88 21.02 8.22
CA LEU A 300 -9.23 19.88 8.86
C LEU A 300 -9.32 18.64 7.98
N ASN A 301 -8.26 17.83 7.99
CA ASN A 301 -8.16 16.57 7.24
C ASN A 301 -7.94 15.39 8.19
N LEU A 302 -8.83 15.25 9.16
CA LEU A 302 -8.80 14.20 10.18
C LEU A 302 -9.64 13.00 9.73
N THR A 303 -9.32 12.46 8.56
CA THR A 303 -10.00 11.29 7.99
C THR A 303 -9.50 10.01 8.66
N TRP A 304 -10.07 9.66 9.80
CA TRP A 304 -9.69 8.48 10.55
C TRP A 304 -10.57 7.29 10.15
N GLY A 305 -10.09 6.45 9.24
CA GLY A 305 -10.72 5.15 8.93
C GLY A 305 -12.16 5.19 8.38
N SER A 306 -12.73 6.37 8.11
CA SER A 306 -14.11 6.50 7.61
C SER A 306 -14.33 5.80 6.26
N PHE A 307 -13.34 5.83 5.38
CA PHE A 307 -13.37 5.18 4.07
C PHE A 307 -13.41 3.65 4.13
N ILE A 308 -12.98 3.01 5.22
CA ILE A 308 -13.08 1.56 5.40
C ILE A 308 -14.54 1.15 5.55
N ASN A 309 -15.28 1.86 6.38
CA ASN A 309 -16.70 1.58 6.59
C ASN A 309 -17.48 1.67 5.28
N ASP A 310 -17.19 2.67 4.45
CA ASP A 310 -17.81 2.85 3.13
C ASP A 310 -17.45 1.72 2.15
N ALA A 311 -16.24 1.20 2.22
CA ALA A 311 -15.77 0.13 1.35
C ALA A 311 -16.38 -1.23 1.70
N VAL A 312 -16.52 -1.54 3.00
CA VAL A 312 -17.05 -2.82 3.51
C VAL A 312 -18.57 -2.82 3.53
N ALA A 313 -19.22 -1.68 3.81
CA ALA A 313 -20.68 -1.56 3.89
C ALA A 313 -21.40 -1.67 2.54
N SER A 314 -20.70 -1.79 1.42
CA SER A 314 -21.28 -1.95 0.08
C SER A 314 -21.27 -3.42 -0.37
N PRO A 315 -22.12 -4.32 0.20
CA PRO A 315 -22.24 -5.66 -0.33
C PRO A 315 -22.80 -5.54 -1.76
N LYS A 316 -22.12 -6.15 -2.74
CA LYS A 316 -22.66 -6.26 -4.09
C LYS A 316 -24.05 -6.91 -4.00
N LYS A 317 -25.10 -6.18 -4.33
CA LYS A 317 -26.39 -6.79 -4.65
C LYS A 317 -26.12 -7.77 -5.79
N ALA A 318 -26.17 -9.06 -5.50
CA ALA A 318 -26.13 -10.10 -6.52
C ALA A 318 -27.25 -9.75 -7.52
N LYS A 319 -26.90 -9.57 -8.79
CA LYS A 319 -27.87 -9.44 -9.87
C LYS A 319 -28.62 -10.76 -9.93
N THR A 320 -29.80 -10.82 -9.33
CA THR A 320 -30.75 -11.90 -9.53
C THR A 320 -31.14 -11.87 -11.00
N THR A 321 -30.54 -12.75 -11.78
CA THR A 321 -31.01 -13.04 -13.14
C THR A 321 -32.41 -13.66 -13.02
N ARG A 322 -33.44 -12.85 -13.22
CA ARG A 322 -34.80 -13.34 -13.41
C ARG A 322 -34.77 -14.25 -14.64
N LYS A 323 -34.86 -15.57 -14.40
CA LYS A 323 -35.21 -16.54 -15.44
C LYS A 323 -36.59 -16.15 -15.98
N LYS A 324 -36.64 -15.73 -17.24
CA LYS A 324 -37.92 -15.62 -17.99
C LYS A 324 -38.51 -17.02 -18.11
N THR A 325 -39.59 -17.27 -17.41
CA THR A 325 -40.44 -18.45 -17.61
C THR A 325 -41.04 -18.34 -19.00
N VAL A 326 -40.64 -19.22 -19.89
CA VAL A 326 -41.31 -19.41 -21.18
C VAL A 326 -42.64 -20.09 -20.88
N LYS A 327 -43.75 -19.39 -21.12
CA LYS A 327 -45.08 -20.01 -21.16
C LYS A 327 -45.18 -20.77 -22.45
N THR A 328 -45.21 -22.09 -22.37
CA THR A 328 -45.70 -22.98 -23.44
C THR A 328 -47.23 -22.92 -23.43
N THR A 329 -47.80 -22.38 -24.46
CA THR A 329 -49.23 -22.55 -24.78
C THR A 329 -49.40 -23.82 -25.58
N SER A 330 -50.17 -24.74 -25.06
CA SER A 330 -50.84 -25.85 -25.79
C SER A 330 -52.05 -25.34 -26.50
#